data_b7953a11f88d8def2eebd97a156eaed2
#
_entry.id   b7953a11f88d8def2eebd97a156eaed2
#
_cell.length_a   1.000
_cell.length_b   1.000
_cell.length_c   1.000
_cell.angle_alpha   90.00
_cell.angle_beta   90.00
_cell.angle_gamma   90.00
#
_symmetry.space_group_name_H-M   'P 1'
#
loop_
_entity.id
_entity.type
_entity.pdbx_description
1 polymer ?
#
loop_
_entity_poly.entity_id
_entity_poly.type
_entity_poly.pdbx_seq_one_letter_code
_entity_poly.pdbx_strand_id
1 'polypeptide(L)'
;MVDRRLREWKGARLVHLPTLRNKYLDPFVHTFLSSLHAARRLRPDVALFFIAGNSPMCLITRGADIPTVINVDGLDSDRSKWPPVAKAYLRFAERNAPRWADTALTDSHAVAEIFEQRYGQRIGVVPYGVEDPGHEGTATLERLGLEPRKYVLFVGRLEPENNPHVLVEAFSRISAEQARGMKLVVVGGAPYAHDYIKQVQRAGDPRVIFPGYVFGRGYWELQRHAYVFCAPTEVGGTHPVILEALAAGNCVLVNDHAPNVETVGDAGLTFSGKQGVSSLTTQLERLFDEPRLVDRYRARARERARRYSWEAVTDEYEQLLVNVRNLGGHGSLPAELVDGDAPAAAASSAAR
;
A
#
# COMPACT_ATOMS: atom_id res chain seq x y z
N MET A 1 5.89 -6.77 -17.53
CA MET A 1 7.28 -6.68 -18.01
C MET A 1 7.40 -5.33 -18.70
N VAL A 2 8.28 -4.42 -18.23
CA VAL A 2 8.43 -3.09 -18.85
C VAL A 2 9.09 -3.25 -20.22
N ASP A 3 8.52 -2.61 -21.24
CA ASP A 3 9.13 -2.59 -22.58
C ASP A 3 10.43 -1.77 -22.51
N ARG A 4 11.58 -2.43 -22.68
CA ARG A 4 12.90 -1.80 -22.67
C ARG A 4 13.14 -0.82 -23.83
N ARG A 5 12.24 -0.75 -24.81
CA ARG A 5 12.29 0.21 -25.91
C ARG A 5 11.71 1.57 -25.50
N LEU A 6 10.88 1.61 -24.46
CA LEU A 6 10.25 2.81 -23.97
C LEU A 6 11.30 3.74 -23.36
N ARG A 7 11.48 4.92 -23.94
CA ARG A 7 12.47 5.93 -23.50
C ARG A 7 11.83 7.07 -22.72
N GLU A 8 10.54 7.20 -22.83
CA GLU A 8 9.74 8.22 -22.17
C GLU A 8 8.37 7.64 -21.79
N TRP A 9 7.83 8.10 -20.68
CA TRP A 9 6.48 7.75 -20.24
C TRP A 9 5.85 8.93 -19.52
N LYS A 10 4.73 9.43 -20.02
CA LYS A 10 4.01 10.60 -19.47
C LYS A 10 4.93 11.81 -19.19
N GLY A 11 5.83 12.14 -20.11
CA GLY A 11 6.79 13.23 -19.95
C GLY A 11 8.06 12.88 -19.15
N ALA A 12 8.08 11.77 -18.45
CA ALA A 12 9.25 11.33 -17.69
C ALA A 12 10.24 10.55 -18.58
N ARG A 13 11.51 10.96 -18.61
CA ARG A 13 12.58 10.25 -19.30
C ARG A 13 12.94 8.96 -18.57
N LEU A 14 12.97 7.84 -19.27
CA LEU A 14 13.31 6.53 -18.74
C LEU A 14 14.76 6.15 -19.06
N VAL A 15 15.51 5.77 -18.03
CA VAL A 15 16.88 5.25 -18.17
C VAL A 15 16.90 3.78 -17.75
N HIS A 16 17.26 2.91 -18.69
CA HIS A 16 17.34 1.47 -18.45
C HIS A 16 18.77 1.07 -18.13
N LEU A 17 19.01 0.62 -16.92
CA LEU A 17 20.31 0.15 -16.46
C LEU A 17 20.29 -1.39 -16.27
N PRO A 18 21.46 -2.04 -16.40
CA PRO A 18 21.56 -3.46 -16.14
C PRO A 18 21.32 -3.76 -14.67
N THR A 19 20.82 -4.97 -14.37
CA THR A 19 20.61 -5.45 -13.01
C THR A 19 20.85 -6.96 -12.94
N LEU A 20 21.03 -7.48 -11.73
CA LEU A 20 21.12 -8.92 -11.47
C LEU A 20 19.71 -9.47 -11.24
N ARG A 21 19.32 -10.51 -11.99
CA ARG A 21 18.02 -11.20 -11.83
C ARG A 21 18.03 -12.10 -10.59
N ASN A 22 18.14 -11.47 -9.41
CA ASN A 22 18.09 -12.16 -8.13
C ASN A 22 17.13 -11.42 -7.19
N LYS A 23 16.19 -12.13 -6.58
CA LYS A 23 15.13 -11.56 -5.72
C LYS A 23 15.65 -10.58 -4.64
N TYR A 24 16.85 -10.82 -4.12
CA TYR A 24 17.43 -10.05 -3.01
C TYR A 24 18.42 -8.96 -3.48
N LEU A 25 19.16 -9.24 -4.56
CA LEU A 25 20.23 -8.36 -5.03
C LEU A 25 19.77 -7.38 -6.10
N ASP A 26 18.67 -7.68 -6.81
CA ASP A 26 18.16 -6.85 -7.89
C ASP A 26 17.92 -5.39 -7.45
N PRO A 27 17.14 -5.09 -6.39
CA PRO A 27 16.91 -3.71 -5.97
C PRO A 27 18.21 -3.00 -5.58
N PHE A 28 19.10 -3.68 -4.86
CA PHE A 28 20.36 -3.12 -4.39
C PHE A 28 21.31 -2.75 -5.54
N VAL A 29 21.58 -3.70 -6.45
CA VAL A 29 22.47 -3.48 -7.58
C VAL A 29 21.91 -2.44 -8.54
N HIS A 30 20.61 -2.53 -8.83
CA HIS A 30 19.95 -1.55 -9.71
C HIS A 30 20.03 -0.14 -9.12
N THR A 31 19.69 0.04 -7.83
CA THR A 31 19.72 1.35 -7.17
C THR A 31 21.16 1.89 -7.09
N PHE A 32 22.15 1.03 -6.81
CA PHE A 32 23.56 1.43 -6.83
C PHE A 32 23.99 1.99 -8.19
N LEU A 33 23.71 1.25 -9.27
CA LEU A 33 24.06 1.69 -10.64
C LEU A 33 23.26 2.95 -11.04
N SER A 34 22.00 3.06 -10.62
CA SER A 34 21.15 4.24 -10.86
C SER A 34 21.72 5.47 -10.15
N SER A 35 22.15 5.32 -8.91
CA SER A 35 22.77 6.40 -8.13
C SER A 35 24.09 6.88 -8.74
N LEU A 36 24.95 5.95 -9.18
CA LEU A 36 26.17 6.29 -9.90
C LEU A 36 25.90 6.99 -11.23
N HIS A 37 24.87 6.53 -11.96
CA HIS A 37 24.48 7.16 -13.22
C HIS A 37 23.92 8.58 -12.99
N ALA A 38 23.09 8.75 -11.97
CA ALA A 38 22.57 10.05 -11.56
C ALA A 38 23.71 10.99 -11.18
N ALA A 39 24.62 10.56 -10.32
CA ALA A 39 25.75 11.37 -9.84
C ALA A 39 26.73 11.79 -10.95
N ARG A 40 26.98 10.92 -11.95
CA ARG A 40 28.03 11.15 -12.96
C ARG A 40 27.51 11.69 -14.29
N ARG A 41 26.28 11.35 -14.67
CA ARG A 41 25.75 11.61 -16.02
C ARG A 41 24.55 12.54 -16.03
N LEU A 42 23.58 12.34 -15.13
CA LEU A 42 22.34 13.12 -15.15
C LEU A 42 22.49 14.43 -14.38
N ARG A 43 23.15 14.40 -13.22
CA ARG A 43 23.31 15.55 -12.31
C ARG A 43 21.98 16.25 -12.05
N PRO A 44 20.95 15.54 -11.55
CA PRO A 44 19.63 16.15 -11.29
C PRO A 44 19.73 17.20 -10.18
N ASP A 45 18.78 18.13 -10.14
CA ASP A 45 18.66 19.13 -9.08
C ASP A 45 18.34 18.51 -7.72
N VAL A 46 17.57 17.40 -7.71
CA VAL A 46 17.22 16.61 -6.53
C VAL A 46 17.13 15.13 -6.90
N ALA A 47 17.57 14.24 -6.03
CA ALA A 47 17.41 12.80 -6.15
C ALA A 47 16.36 12.28 -5.14
N LEU A 48 15.30 11.62 -5.62
CA LEU A 48 14.29 10.99 -4.80
C LEU A 48 14.45 9.47 -4.82
N PHE A 49 14.61 8.89 -3.64
CA PHE A 49 14.72 7.45 -3.42
C PHE A 49 13.46 6.90 -2.77
N PHE A 50 13.16 5.63 -3.04
CA PHE A 50 12.10 4.89 -2.37
C PHE A 50 12.66 3.65 -1.70
N ILE A 51 12.02 3.23 -0.58
CA ILE A 51 12.32 2.08 0.25
C ILE A 51 13.59 2.27 1.08
N ALA A 52 13.45 2.14 2.41
CA ALA A 52 14.54 2.31 3.37
C ALA A 52 15.79 1.46 3.07
N GLY A 53 15.61 0.25 2.50
CA GLY A 53 16.71 -0.64 2.10
C GLY A 53 17.67 -0.02 1.08
N ASN A 54 17.27 1.03 0.37
CA ASN A 54 18.08 1.76 -0.59
C ASN A 54 18.85 2.95 0.02
N SER A 55 18.64 3.26 1.30
CA SER A 55 19.22 4.44 1.95
C SER A 55 20.74 4.56 1.89
N PRO A 56 21.57 3.48 1.88
CA PRO A 56 23.02 3.62 1.69
C PRO A 56 23.40 4.29 0.36
N MET A 57 22.54 4.19 -0.66
CA MET A 57 22.80 4.78 -1.98
C MET A 57 22.61 6.31 -2.00
N CYS A 58 21.91 6.87 -1.02
CA CYS A 58 21.79 8.31 -0.82
C CYS A 58 23.18 8.97 -0.61
N LEU A 59 24.13 8.24 -0.01
CA LEU A 59 25.49 8.73 0.16
C LEU A 59 26.22 8.99 -1.17
N ILE A 60 25.84 8.31 -2.24
CA ILE A 60 26.44 8.50 -3.58
C ILE A 60 25.99 9.82 -4.19
N THR A 61 24.68 10.13 -4.08
CA THR A 61 24.12 11.38 -4.61
C THR A 61 24.55 12.56 -3.76
N ARG A 62 24.51 12.46 -2.43
CA ARG A 62 25.02 13.50 -1.54
C ARG A 62 26.52 13.75 -1.72
N GLY A 63 27.34 12.72 -1.88
CA GLY A 63 28.76 12.86 -2.17
C GLY A 63 29.06 13.49 -3.54
N ALA A 64 28.06 13.66 -4.39
CA ALA A 64 28.11 14.38 -5.66
C ALA A 64 27.42 15.76 -5.58
N ASP A 65 27.14 16.26 -4.38
CA ASP A 65 26.44 17.53 -4.11
C ASP A 65 25.04 17.60 -4.74
N ILE A 66 24.34 16.46 -4.77
CA ILE A 66 22.95 16.37 -5.24
C ILE A 66 22.05 16.23 -4.01
N PRO A 67 21.18 17.21 -3.73
CA PRO A 67 20.18 17.12 -2.67
C PRO A 67 19.36 15.84 -2.78
N THR A 68 19.19 15.13 -1.67
CA THR A 68 18.67 13.76 -1.69
C THR A 68 17.52 13.59 -0.71
N VAL A 69 16.40 13.13 -1.21
CA VAL A 69 15.20 12.77 -0.46
C VAL A 69 15.01 11.27 -0.48
N ILE A 70 14.58 10.67 0.62
CA ILE A 70 14.18 9.28 0.68
C ILE A 70 12.79 9.13 1.30
N ASN A 71 11.89 8.44 0.57
CA ASN A 71 10.66 7.92 1.12
C ASN A 71 10.94 6.49 1.62
N VAL A 72 10.87 6.28 2.93
CA VAL A 72 11.15 4.97 3.54
C VAL A 72 10.05 3.95 3.31
N ASP A 73 8.86 4.40 2.80
CA ASP A 73 7.67 3.56 2.68
C ASP A 73 7.25 3.01 4.07
N GLY A 74 6.83 1.76 4.16
CA GLY A 74 6.64 1.10 5.45
C GLY A 74 7.94 0.52 6.03
N LEU A 75 7.85 -0.09 7.20
CA LEU A 75 9.00 -0.74 7.85
C LEU A 75 9.22 -2.15 7.28
N ASP A 76 10.08 -2.26 6.28
CA ASP A 76 10.38 -3.53 5.60
C ASP A 76 11.03 -4.57 6.53
N SER A 77 11.72 -4.14 7.60
CA SER A 77 12.31 -5.05 8.59
C SER A 77 11.27 -5.89 9.35
N ASP A 78 10.01 -5.46 9.38
CA ASP A 78 8.93 -6.18 10.06
C ASP A 78 8.34 -7.31 9.19
N ARG A 79 8.60 -7.31 7.87
CA ARG A 79 8.08 -8.32 6.96
C ARG A 79 8.61 -9.71 7.27
N SER A 80 7.71 -10.68 7.41
CA SER A 80 8.04 -12.07 7.76
C SER A 80 8.89 -12.79 6.71
N LYS A 81 8.79 -12.39 5.45
CA LYS A 81 9.53 -12.99 4.33
C LYS A 81 11.05 -12.84 4.40
N TRP A 82 11.56 -11.92 5.20
CA TRP A 82 12.98 -11.64 5.28
C TRP A 82 13.69 -12.53 6.31
N PRO A 83 14.82 -13.17 5.94
CA PRO A 83 15.64 -13.89 6.89
C PRO A 83 16.30 -12.94 7.91
N PRO A 84 16.75 -13.43 9.07
CA PRO A 84 17.29 -12.58 10.15
C PRO A 84 18.40 -11.61 9.70
N VAL A 85 19.30 -12.06 8.83
CA VAL A 85 20.39 -11.21 8.29
C VAL A 85 19.84 -10.05 7.47
N ALA A 86 18.84 -10.30 6.60
CA ALA A 86 18.21 -9.26 5.82
C ALA A 86 17.42 -8.28 6.72
N LYS A 87 16.74 -8.78 7.76
CA LYS A 87 16.07 -7.92 8.76
C LYS A 87 17.07 -7.04 9.51
N ALA A 88 18.24 -7.56 9.87
CA ALA A 88 19.29 -6.77 10.52
C ALA A 88 19.79 -5.65 9.59
N TYR A 89 20.03 -5.96 8.31
CA TYR A 89 20.37 -4.95 7.30
C TYR A 89 19.29 -3.90 7.13
N LEU A 90 18.02 -4.32 7.01
CA LEU A 90 16.89 -3.39 6.85
C LEU A 90 16.74 -2.45 8.06
N ARG A 91 16.83 -2.97 9.29
CA ARG A 91 16.83 -2.13 10.51
C ARG A 91 17.99 -1.14 10.54
N PHE A 92 19.17 -1.56 10.10
CA PHE A 92 20.32 -0.67 9.97
C PHE A 92 20.08 0.42 8.93
N ALA A 93 19.52 0.06 7.77
CA ALA A 93 19.17 0.98 6.69
C ALA A 93 18.06 1.96 7.11
N GLU A 94 16.98 1.47 7.73
CA GLU A 94 15.89 2.28 8.30
C GLU A 94 16.45 3.31 9.29
N ARG A 95 17.20 2.85 10.29
CA ARG A 95 17.79 3.74 11.33
C ARG A 95 18.66 4.85 10.74
N ASN A 96 19.34 4.61 9.63
CA ASN A 96 20.29 5.56 9.06
C ASN A 96 19.69 6.37 7.88
N ALA A 97 18.52 6.03 7.38
CA ALA A 97 17.90 6.72 6.26
C ALA A 97 17.83 8.25 6.47
N PRO A 98 17.37 8.78 7.64
CA PRO A 98 17.34 10.23 7.88
C PRO A 98 18.70 10.90 8.03
N ARG A 99 19.77 10.11 8.20
CA ARG A 99 21.16 10.63 8.29
C ARG A 99 21.88 10.64 6.95
N TRP A 100 21.49 9.71 6.06
CA TRP A 100 22.12 9.55 4.76
C TRP A 100 21.42 10.31 3.64
N ALA A 101 20.14 10.62 3.81
CA ALA A 101 19.42 11.57 2.99
C ALA A 101 19.42 12.96 3.64
N ASP A 102 19.14 14.00 2.89
CA ASP A 102 18.93 15.36 3.40
C ASP A 102 17.52 15.49 4.01
N THR A 103 16.58 14.71 3.49
CA THR A 103 15.21 14.63 3.98
C THR A 103 14.71 13.20 3.88
N ALA A 104 14.07 12.71 4.94
CA ALA A 104 13.39 11.42 4.98
C ALA A 104 11.90 11.60 5.25
N LEU A 105 11.09 10.81 4.57
CA LEU A 105 9.63 10.80 4.71
C LEU A 105 9.06 9.38 4.59
N THR A 106 7.81 9.24 4.95
CA THR A 106 6.99 8.02 4.77
C THR A 106 5.63 8.40 4.21
N ASP A 107 4.79 7.42 3.97
CA ASP A 107 3.44 7.57 3.41
C ASP A 107 2.31 7.52 4.45
N SER A 108 2.66 7.39 5.77
CA SER A 108 1.68 7.21 6.84
C SER A 108 2.19 7.83 8.15
N HIS A 109 1.31 8.55 8.85
CA HIS A 109 1.61 9.08 10.19
C HIS A 109 1.86 7.94 11.19
N ALA A 110 1.11 6.85 11.09
CA ALA A 110 1.32 5.68 11.94
C ALA A 110 2.73 5.07 11.75
N VAL A 111 3.26 5.05 10.51
CA VAL A 111 4.64 4.62 10.26
C VAL A 111 5.62 5.64 10.82
N ALA A 112 5.38 6.93 10.66
CA ALA A 112 6.25 7.98 11.21
C ALA A 112 6.35 7.90 12.73
N GLU A 113 5.22 7.67 13.42
CA GLU A 113 5.18 7.46 14.88
C GLU A 113 5.99 6.21 15.31
N ILE A 114 5.80 5.08 14.63
CA ILE A 114 6.56 3.86 14.91
C ILE A 114 8.05 4.10 14.66
N PHE A 115 8.38 4.85 13.62
CA PHE A 115 9.75 5.19 13.28
C PHE A 115 10.40 6.05 14.38
N GLU A 116 9.70 7.08 14.86
CA GLU A 116 10.15 7.92 15.97
C GLU A 116 10.33 7.11 17.26
N GLN A 117 9.34 6.27 17.61
CA GLN A 117 9.41 5.40 18.79
C GLN A 117 10.58 4.41 18.72
N ARG A 118 10.85 3.84 17.54
CA ARG A 118 11.88 2.80 17.34
C ARG A 118 13.30 3.36 17.23
N TYR A 119 13.45 4.50 16.57
CA TYR A 119 14.77 5.05 16.19
C TYR A 119 15.07 6.42 16.82
N GLY A 120 14.10 7.04 17.47
CA GLY A 120 14.25 8.38 18.08
C GLY A 120 14.44 9.49 17.04
N GLN A 121 13.96 9.31 15.82
CA GLN A 121 14.12 10.25 14.72
C GLN A 121 12.77 10.54 14.07
N ARG A 122 12.45 11.81 13.86
CA ARG A 122 11.27 12.24 13.13
C ARG A 122 11.52 12.22 11.63
N ILE A 123 10.53 11.81 10.89
CA ILE A 123 10.47 11.83 9.41
C ILE A 123 9.16 12.48 8.99
N GLY A 124 9.15 13.12 7.82
CA GLY A 124 7.94 13.72 7.26
C GLY A 124 6.96 12.67 6.75
N VAL A 125 5.74 13.13 6.44
CA VAL A 125 4.69 12.27 5.88
C VAL A 125 4.16 12.90 4.61
N VAL A 126 4.19 12.15 3.51
CA VAL A 126 3.49 12.49 2.26
C VAL A 126 2.77 11.22 1.80
N PRO A 127 1.44 11.16 1.90
CA PRO A 127 0.68 9.94 1.64
C PRO A 127 0.68 9.57 0.15
N TYR A 128 0.14 8.40 -0.17
CA TYR A 128 -0.19 8.05 -1.56
C TYR A 128 -1.46 8.76 -2.00
N GLY A 129 -1.50 9.13 -3.28
CA GLY A 129 -2.70 9.67 -3.91
C GLY A 129 -3.60 8.58 -4.50
N VAL A 130 -4.83 8.95 -4.76
CA VAL A 130 -5.80 8.13 -5.47
C VAL A 130 -6.66 8.98 -6.41
N GLU A 131 -7.04 8.39 -7.54
CA GLU A 131 -8.00 8.93 -8.48
C GLU A 131 -8.96 7.81 -8.90
N ASP A 132 -10.26 8.09 -8.88
CA ASP A 132 -11.26 7.20 -9.45
C ASP A 132 -11.43 7.54 -10.95
N PRO A 133 -11.04 6.65 -11.88
CA PRO A 133 -11.15 6.91 -13.32
C PRO A 133 -12.59 6.88 -13.84
N GLY A 134 -13.59 6.71 -12.97
CA GLY A 134 -15.00 6.77 -13.34
C GLY A 134 -15.50 5.61 -14.22
N HIS A 135 -14.78 4.51 -14.30
CA HIS A 135 -15.19 3.37 -15.11
C HIS A 135 -16.44 2.69 -14.56
N GLU A 136 -17.53 2.76 -15.30
CA GLU A 136 -18.78 2.07 -15.04
C GLU A 136 -18.97 0.98 -16.09
N GLY A 137 -19.06 -0.27 -15.68
CA GLY A 137 -19.25 -1.41 -16.57
C GLY A 137 -19.33 -2.69 -15.76
N THR A 138 -19.78 -3.76 -16.41
CA THR A 138 -20.02 -5.07 -15.81
C THR A 138 -19.40 -6.22 -16.57
N ALA A 139 -18.70 -5.94 -17.68
CA ALA A 139 -18.17 -6.98 -18.56
C ALA A 139 -17.24 -7.97 -17.85
N THR A 140 -16.45 -7.50 -16.88
CA THR A 140 -15.59 -8.38 -16.07
C THR A 140 -16.42 -9.21 -15.09
N LEU A 141 -17.48 -8.65 -14.52
CA LEU A 141 -18.40 -9.38 -13.65
C LEU A 141 -19.08 -10.51 -14.42
N GLU A 142 -19.62 -10.21 -15.60
CA GLU A 142 -20.29 -11.19 -16.47
C GLU A 142 -19.36 -12.35 -16.83
N ARG A 143 -18.13 -12.03 -17.24
CA ARG A 143 -17.10 -13.04 -17.54
C ARG A 143 -16.76 -13.95 -16.35
N LEU A 144 -16.82 -13.42 -15.13
CA LEU A 144 -16.51 -14.14 -13.90
C LEU A 144 -17.77 -14.75 -13.24
N GLY A 145 -18.94 -14.59 -13.84
CA GLY A 145 -20.21 -15.05 -13.28
C GLY A 145 -20.55 -14.38 -11.94
N LEU A 146 -20.26 -13.08 -11.83
CA LEU A 146 -20.50 -12.28 -10.65
C LEU A 146 -21.73 -11.39 -10.84
N GLU A 147 -22.46 -11.16 -9.76
CA GLU A 147 -23.52 -10.17 -9.70
C GLU A 147 -23.04 -8.93 -8.93
N PRO A 148 -23.42 -7.71 -9.35
CA PRO A 148 -23.14 -6.51 -8.60
C PRO A 148 -23.60 -6.63 -7.14
N ARG A 149 -22.72 -6.23 -6.21
CA ARG A 149 -22.98 -6.27 -4.76
C ARG A 149 -23.24 -7.66 -4.18
N LYS A 150 -22.76 -8.72 -4.85
CA LYS A 150 -22.86 -10.11 -4.41
C LYS A 150 -21.48 -10.77 -4.21
N TYR A 151 -20.47 -9.99 -3.91
CA TYR A 151 -19.14 -10.56 -3.61
C TYR A 151 -18.31 -9.68 -2.66
N VAL A 152 -17.47 -10.34 -1.88
CA VAL A 152 -16.35 -9.74 -1.17
C VAL A 152 -15.16 -9.71 -2.10
N LEU A 153 -14.43 -8.61 -2.16
CA LEU A 153 -13.26 -8.42 -3.02
C LEU A 153 -11.99 -8.31 -2.19
N PHE A 154 -10.99 -9.07 -2.55
CA PHE A 154 -9.59 -8.86 -2.17
C PHE A 154 -8.76 -8.57 -3.41
N VAL A 155 -7.87 -7.59 -3.33
CA VAL A 155 -6.87 -7.33 -4.37
C VAL A 155 -5.51 -7.14 -3.74
N GLY A 156 -4.52 -7.90 -4.21
CA GLY A 156 -3.16 -7.76 -3.69
C GLY A 156 -2.21 -8.85 -4.17
N ARG A 157 -0.97 -8.75 -3.71
CA ARG A 157 -0.02 -9.84 -3.91
C ARG A 157 -0.44 -11.03 -3.03
N LEU A 158 -0.50 -12.22 -3.62
CA LEU A 158 -0.81 -13.45 -2.87
C LEU A 158 0.45 -13.94 -2.15
N GLU A 159 0.84 -13.19 -1.11
CA GLU A 159 1.95 -13.48 -0.19
C GLU A 159 1.40 -13.65 1.23
N PRO A 160 2.06 -14.45 2.09
CA PRO A 160 1.57 -14.72 3.45
C PRO A 160 1.24 -13.48 4.27
N GLU A 161 2.05 -12.44 4.19
CA GLU A 161 1.90 -11.18 4.94
C GLU A 161 0.70 -10.32 4.51
N ASN A 162 0.12 -10.61 3.34
CA ASN A 162 -1.12 -9.99 2.89
C ASN A 162 -2.37 -10.77 3.31
N ASN A 163 -2.18 -11.90 3.97
CA ASN A 163 -3.22 -12.72 4.60
C ASN A 163 -4.41 -13.15 3.72
N PRO A 164 -4.25 -13.39 2.38
CA PRO A 164 -5.37 -13.90 1.59
C PRO A 164 -5.90 -15.24 2.11
N HIS A 165 -5.06 -16.07 2.72
CA HIS A 165 -5.46 -17.34 3.33
C HIS A 165 -6.40 -17.13 4.53
N VAL A 166 -6.17 -16.08 5.34
CA VAL A 166 -7.03 -15.73 6.49
C VAL A 166 -8.43 -15.34 5.99
N LEU A 167 -8.50 -14.57 4.90
CA LEU A 167 -9.78 -14.19 4.31
C LEU A 167 -10.51 -15.36 3.68
N VAL A 168 -9.80 -16.21 2.93
CA VAL A 168 -10.39 -17.42 2.32
C VAL A 168 -10.93 -18.35 3.40
N GLU A 169 -10.16 -18.59 4.46
CA GLU A 169 -10.59 -19.43 5.59
C GLU A 169 -11.78 -18.81 6.33
N ALA A 170 -11.74 -17.51 6.62
CA ALA A 170 -12.84 -16.81 7.30
C ALA A 170 -14.15 -16.89 6.48
N PHE A 171 -14.08 -16.65 5.18
CA PHE A 171 -15.22 -16.74 4.30
C PHE A 171 -15.77 -18.18 4.20
N SER A 172 -14.89 -19.18 4.11
CA SER A 172 -15.26 -20.58 3.99
C SER A 172 -15.92 -21.15 5.25
N ARG A 173 -15.70 -20.52 6.41
CA ARG A 173 -16.41 -20.89 7.66
C ARG A 173 -17.86 -20.44 7.68
N ILE A 174 -18.23 -19.45 6.88
CA ILE A 174 -19.59 -18.94 6.78
C ILE A 174 -20.44 -19.92 5.96
N SER A 175 -21.54 -20.41 6.51
CA SER A 175 -22.43 -21.31 5.81
C SER A 175 -23.01 -20.71 4.53
N ALA A 176 -23.46 -21.53 3.59
CA ALA A 176 -24.07 -21.03 2.35
C ALA A 176 -25.32 -20.18 2.61
N GLU A 177 -26.08 -20.53 3.66
CA GLU A 177 -27.27 -19.79 4.08
C GLU A 177 -26.91 -18.41 4.60
N GLN A 178 -25.95 -18.33 5.54
CA GLN A 178 -25.46 -17.06 6.11
C GLN A 178 -24.76 -16.19 5.06
N ALA A 179 -24.06 -16.79 4.09
CA ALA A 179 -23.41 -16.07 3.01
C ALA A 179 -24.41 -15.44 2.01
N ARG A 180 -25.70 -15.83 2.03
CA ARG A 180 -26.76 -15.21 1.21
C ARG A 180 -26.43 -15.06 -0.28
N GLY A 181 -25.74 -16.04 -0.84
CA GLY A 181 -25.29 -16.02 -2.24
C GLY A 181 -24.06 -15.18 -2.51
N MET A 182 -23.37 -14.68 -1.48
CA MET A 182 -22.10 -13.98 -1.63
C MET A 182 -21.00 -14.91 -2.17
N LYS A 183 -20.13 -14.36 -3.01
CA LYS A 183 -18.89 -14.98 -3.47
C LYS A 183 -17.69 -14.24 -2.87
N LEU A 184 -16.52 -14.87 -2.88
CA LEU A 184 -15.25 -14.22 -2.57
C LEU A 184 -14.40 -14.16 -3.85
N VAL A 185 -13.94 -13.00 -4.23
CA VAL A 185 -13.07 -12.79 -5.40
C VAL A 185 -11.69 -12.36 -4.91
N VAL A 186 -10.69 -13.20 -5.16
CA VAL A 186 -9.29 -13.00 -4.74
C VAL A 186 -8.45 -12.69 -5.97
N VAL A 187 -8.25 -11.39 -6.21
CA VAL A 187 -7.52 -10.87 -7.39
C VAL A 187 -6.05 -10.70 -7.06
N GLY A 188 -5.20 -11.18 -7.96
CA GLY A 188 -3.76 -10.97 -7.90
C GLY A 188 -2.95 -12.25 -8.07
N GLY A 189 -1.70 -12.16 -7.69
CA GLY A 189 -0.73 -13.26 -7.78
C GLY A 189 0.60 -12.85 -7.14
N ALA A 190 1.57 -13.75 -7.15
CA ALA A 190 2.94 -13.46 -6.73
C ALA A 190 3.91 -14.37 -7.49
N PRO A 191 4.88 -13.80 -8.25
CA PRO A 191 5.76 -14.58 -9.13
C PRO A 191 6.63 -15.63 -8.43
N TYR A 192 6.85 -15.46 -7.13
CA TYR A 192 7.75 -16.32 -6.33
C TYR A 192 7.03 -17.12 -5.23
N ALA A 193 5.68 -17.07 -5.16
CA ALA A 193 4.88 -17.70 -4.10
C ALA A 193 3.96 -18.80 -4.63
N HIS A 194 4.38 -19.54 -5.65
CA HIS A 194 3.54 -20.55 -6.33
C HIS A 194 2.95 -21.60 -5.38
N ASP A 195 3.75 -22.11 -4.44
CA ASP A 195 3.30 -23.15 -3.51
C ASP A 195 2.30 -22.60 -2.49
N TYR A 196 2.53 -21.39 -2.01
CA TYR A 196 1.58 -20.68 -1.14
C TYR A 196 0.25 -20.41 -1.86
N ILE A 197 0.29 -19.93 -3.10
CA ILE A 197 -0.92 -19.71 -3.91
C ILE A 197 -1.70 -21.01 -4.08
N LYS A 198 -1.02 -22.12 -4.43
CA LYS A 198 -1.66 -23.43 -4.51
C LYS A 198 -2.29 -23.86 -3.18
N GLN A 199 -1.62 -23.57 -2.06
CA GLN A 199 -2.16 -23.87 -0.72
C GLN A 199 -3.44 -23.09 -0.46
N VAL A 200 -3.46 -21.79 -0.74
CA VAL A 200 -4.66 -20.93 -0.56
C VAL A 200 -5.81 -21.41 -1.45
N GLN A 201 -5.51 -21.79 -2.70
CA GLN A 201 -6.52 -22.31 -3.65
C GLN A 201 -7.07 -23.68 -3.28
N ARG A 202 -6.30 -24.51 -2.54
CA ARG A 202 -6.74 -25.84 -2.07
C ARG A 202 -7.85 -25.78 -1.01
N ALA A 203 -8.20 -24.62 -0.47
CA ALA A 203 -9.32 -24.46 0.45
C ALA A 203 -10.66 -25.01 -0.12
N GLY A 204 -10.75 -25.12 -1.46
CA GLY A 204 -11.78 -25.95 -2.12
C GLY A 204 -13.21 -25.41 -2.05
N ASP A 205 -13.42 -24.20 -1.53
CA ASP A 205 -14.74 -23.59 -1.48
C ASP A 205 -15.16 -23.10 -2.88
N PRO A 206 -16.23 -23.64 -3.50
CA PRO A 206 -16.67 -23.27 -4.84
C PRO A 206 -17.15 -21.82 -4.95
N ARG A 207 -17.39 -21.15 -3.84
CA ARG A 207 -17.78 -19.74 -3.78
C ARG A 207 -16.57 -18.80 -3.92
N VAL A 208 -15.33 -19.32 -3.84
CA VAL A 208 -14.09 -18.52 -3.92
C VAL A 208 -13.54 -18.55 -5.34
N ILE A 209 -13.37 -17.38 -5.95
CA ILE A 209 -12.93 -17.21 -7.33
C ILE A 209 -11.56 -16.57 -7.34
N PHE A 210 -10.60 -17.17 -8.06
CA PHE A 210 -9.23 -16.68 -8.27
C PHE A 210 -9.02 -16.32 -9.74
N PRO A 211 -9.34 -15.10 -10.20
CA PRO A 211 -9.21 -14.71 -11.60
C PRO A 211 -7.77 -14.44 -12.04
N GLY A 212 -6.80 -14.50 -11.12
CA GLY A 212 -5.44 -14.04 -11.36
C GLY A 212 -5.32 -12.51 -11.35
N TYR A 213 -4.39 -11.97 -12.14
CA TYR A 213 -4.24 -10.51 -12.28
C TYR A 213 -5.35 -9.92 -13.14
N VAL A 214 -5.97 -8.86 -12.64
CA VAL A 214 -6.92 -8.02 -13.36
C VAL A 214 -6.47 -6.58 -13.29
N PHE A 215 -6.34 -5.91 -14.43
CA PHE A 215 -5.85 -4.53 -14.54
C PHE A 215 -6.81 -3.63 -15.32
N GLY A 216 -6.56 -2.32 -15.25
CA GLY A 216 -7.28 -1.33 -16.03
C GLY A 216 -8.78 -1.32 -15.75
N ARG A 217 -9.59 -1.22 -16.81
CA ARG A 217 -11.05 -1.13 -16.68
C ARG A 217 -11.66 -2.26 -15.87
N GLY A 218 -11.24 -3.49 -16.11
CA GLY A 218 -11.81 -4.65 -15.40
C GLY A 218 -11.52 -4.65 -13.90
N TYR A 219 -10.39 -4.11 -13.49
CA TYR A 219 -10.06 -3.88 -12.08
C TYR A 219 -11.06 -2.92 -11.41
N TRP A 220 -11.34 -1.78 -12.06
CA TRP A 220 -12.26 -0.78 -11.53
C TRP A 220 -13.71 -1.26 -11.54
N GLU A 221 -14.10 -2.08 -12.52
CA GLU A 221 -15.41 -2.75 -12.52
C GLU A 221 -15.56 -3.63 -11.27
N LEU A 222 -14.53 -4.43 -10.92
CA LEU A 222 -14.54 -5.24 -9.70
C LEU A 222 -14.57 -4.37 -8.43
N GLN A 223 -13.78 -3.30 -8.36
CA GLN A 223 -13.77 -2.40 -7.22
C GLN A 223 -15.16 -1.75 -7.00
N ARG A 224 -15.75 -1.21 -8.03
CA ARG A 224 -17.00 -0.45 -7.94
C ARG A 224 -18.21 -1.28 -7.53
N HIS A 225 -18.26 -2.52 -7.97
CA HIS A 225 -19.39 -3.41 -7.77
C HIS A 225 -19.24 -4.40 -6.61
N ALA A 226 -18.13 -4.38 -5.89
CA ALA A 226 -17.98 -5.19 -4.69
C ALA A 226 -19.01 -4.82 -3.60
N TYR A 227 -19.45 -5.80 -2.83
CA TYR A 227 -20.26 -5.58 -1.63
C TYR A 227 -19.39 -5.03 -0.50
N VAL A 228 -18.26 -5.69 -0.26
CA VAL A 228 -17.22 -5.30 0.71
C VAL A 228 -15.86 -5.51 0.04
N PHE A 229 -14.98 -4.54 0.18
CA PHE A 229 -13.55 -4.72 -0.08
C PHE A 229 -12.86 -5.10 1.23
N CYS A 230 -12.08 -6.19 1.23
CA CYS A 230 -11.37 -6.66 2.41
C CYS A 230 -9.86 -6.65 2.19
N ALA A 231 -9.11 -5.95 3.06
CA ALA A 231 -7.66 -5.92 3.07
C ALA A 231 -7.12 -6.46 4.41
N PRO A 232 -6.84 -7.77 4.52
CA PRO A 232 -6.35 -8.38 5.75
C PRO A 232 -4.85 -8.20 5.97
N THR A 233 -4.19 -7.37 5.18
CA THR A 233 -2.74 -7.10 5.22
C THR A 233 -2.31 -6.52 6.57
N GLU A 234 -1.20 -7.01 7.13
CA GLU A 234 -0.71 -6.65 8.47
C GLU A 234 0.67 -5.97 8.48
N VAL A 235 1.20 -5.61 7.32
CA VAL A 235 2.54 -5.00 7.18
C VAL A 235 2.55 -3.93 6.11
N GLY A 236 3.42 -2.94 6.27
CA GLY A 236 3.61 -1.85 5.30
C GLY A 236 3.08 -0.51 5.82
N GLY A 237 3.14 0.50 4.98
CA GLY A 237 2.52 1.81 5.18
C GLY A 237 1.12 1.87 4.59
N THR A 238 0.79 2.98 3.95
CA THR A 238 -0.48 3.16 3.23
C THR A 238 -0.57 2.22 2.04
N HIS A 239 -1.64 1.45 1.98
CA HIS A 239 -1.89 0.55 0.85
C HIS A 239 -2.72 1.25 -0.23
N PRO A 240 -2.17 1.53 -1.43
CA PRO A 240 -2.91 2.20 -2.50
C PRO A 240 -4.25 1.53 -2.83
N VAL A 241 -4.31 0.19 -2.76
CA VAL A 241 -5.53 -0.56 -3.03
C VAL A 241 -6.68 -0.26 -2.04
N ILE A 242 -6.36 0.13 -0.80
CA ILE A 242 -7.37 0.57 0.18
C ILE A 242 -7.93 1.95 -0.23
N LEU A 243 -7.06 2.86 -0.65
CA LEU A 243 -7.46 4.16 -1.17
C LEU A 243 -8.33 4.02 -2.43
N GLU A 244 -7.96 3.13 -3.34
CA GLU A 244 -8.72 2.82 -4.55
C GLU A 244 -10.10 2.24 -4.23
N ALA A 245 -10.20 1.37 -3.21
CA ALA A 245 -11.47 0.84 -2.74
C ALA A 245 -12.37 1.95 -2.14
N LEU A 246 -11.80 2.86 -1.36
CA LEU A 246 -12.52 4.03 -0.85
C LEU A 246 -12.99 4.95 -1.98
N ALA A 247 -12.13 5.24 -2.97
CA ALA A 247 -12.46 6.06 -4.12
C ALA A 247 -13.58 5.45 -4.97
N ALA A 248 -13.56 4.12 -5.15
CA ALA A 248 -14.64 3.40 -5.81
C ALA A 248 -15.97 3.40 -5.01
N GLY A 249 -15.98 3.87 -3.77
CA GLY A 249 -17.15 3.90 -2.90
C GLY A 249 -17.49 2.55 -2.30
N ASN A 250 -16.49 1.74 -1.95
CA ASN A 250 -16.69 0.47 -1.27
C ASN A 250 -16.93 0.63 0.24
N CYS A 251 -17.61 -0.35 0.84
CA CYS A 251 -17.47 -0.64 2.26
C CYS A 251 -16.12 -1.35 2.45
N VAL A 252 -15.21 -0.76 3.20
CA VAL A 252 -13.84 -1.25 3.36
C VAL A 252 -13.67 -1.86 4.74
N LEU A 253 -13.24 -3.13 4.78
CA LEU A 253 -12.91 -3.87 5.99
C LEU A 253 -11.41 -4.18 5.99
N VAL A 254 -10.68 -3.73 7.00
CA VAL A 254 -9.23 -3.87 7.08
C VAL A 254 -8.80 -4.57 8.37
N ASN A 255 -7.59 -5.11 8.36
CA ASN A 255 -6.88 -5.52 9.58
C ASN A 255 -6.62 -4.29 10.47
N ASP A 256 -6.60 -4.47 11.80
CA ASP A 256 -6.34 -3.41 12.80
C ASP A 256 -4.88 -2.91 12.84
N HIS A 257 -4.09 -3.20 11.80
CA HIS A 257 -2.77 -2.61 11.58
C HIS A 257 -2.86 -1.08 11.47
N ALA A 258 -2.05 -0.36 12.23
CA ALA A 258 -2.18 1.08 12.41
C ALA A 258 -2.26 1.91 11.09
N PRO A 259 -1.42 1.67 10.05
CA PRO A 259 -1.56 2.37 8.77
C PRO A 259 -2.89 2.11 8.04
N ASN A 260 -3.45 0.90 8.18
CA ASN A 260 -4.75 0.60 7.59
C ASN A 260 -5.87 1.36 8.30
N VAL A 261 -5.82 1.40 9.65
CA VAL A 261 -6.78 2.14 10.47
C VAL A 261 -6.71 3.62 10.16
N GLU A 262 -5.50 4.19 10.05
CA GLU A 262 -5.27 5.56 9.61
C GLU A 262 -5.91 5.83 8.25
N THR A 263 -5.67 4.97 7.26
CA THR A 263 -6.16 5.13 5.90
C THR A 263 -7.69 5.18 5.85
N VAL A 264 -8.36 4.22 6.49
CA VAL A 264 -9.83 4.15 6.43
C VAL A 264 -10.52 5.14 7.35
N GLY A 265 -9.92 5.49 8.50
CA GLY A 265 -10.50 6.37 9.50
C GLY A 265 -11.92 5.93 9.89
N ASP A 266 -12.86 6.89 9.90
CA ASP A 266 -14.29 6.66 10.20
C ASP A 266 -15.09 6.13 9.01
N ALA A 267 -14.47 5.98 7.84
CA ALA A 267 -15.09 5.49 6.61
C ALA A 267 -14.90 3.98 6.36
N GLY A 268 -14.22 3.26 7.25
CA GLY A 268 -14.02 1.82 7.16
C GLY A 268 -14.24 1.09 8.47
N LEU A 269 -14.20 -0.22 8.38
CA LEU A 269 -14.32 -1.14 9.52
C LEU A 269 -13.00 -1.88 9.72
N THR A 270 -12.79 -2.32 10.97
CA THR A 270 -11.61 -3.10 11.33
C THR A 270 -12.00 -4.45 11.88
N PHE A 271 -11.11 -5.41 11.74
CA PHE A 271 -11.14 -6.67 12.46
C PHE A 271 -9.81 -6.88 13.20
N SER A 272 -9.82 -7.66 14.27
CA SER A 272 -8.61 -7.91 15.05
C SER A 272 -7.68 -8.90 14.36
N GLY A 273 -6.50 -8.42 13.92
CA GLY A 273 -5.43 -9.25 13.36
C GLY A 273 -4.96 -10.32 14.35
N LYS A 274 -4.94 -10.02 15.65
CA LYS A 274 -4.58 -10.99 16.69
C LYS A 274 -5.57 -12.16 16.78
N GLN A 275 -6.86 -11.92 16.57
CA GLN A 275 -7.88 -12.97 16.54
C GLN A 275 -8.02 -13.59 15.13
N GLY A 276 -7.47 -12.95 14.11
CA GLY A 276 -7.36 -13.46 12.77
C GLY A 276 -8.69 -13.90 12.16
N VAL A 277 -8.72 -15.17 11.73
CA VAL A 277 -9.88 -15.79 11.07
C VAL A 277 -11.18 -15.60 11.85
N SER A 278 -11.18 -15.79 13.17
CA SER A 278 -12.41 -15.69 14.00
C SER A 278 -13.02 -14.28 13.95
N SER A 279 -12.21 -13.25 14.17
CA SER A 279 -12.68 -11.86 14.12
C SER A 279 -13.16 -11.48 12.71
N LEU A 280 -12.43 -11.91 11.67
CA LEU A 280 -12.80 -11.63 10.30
C LEU A 280 -14.10 -12.33 9.89
N THR A 281 -14.31 -13.60 10.31
CA THR A 281 -15.58 -14.32 10.09
C THR A 281 -16.75 -13.55 10.71
N THR A 282 -16.64 -13.17 11.98
CA THR A 282 -17.69 -12.42 12.70
C THR A 282 -18.01 -11.08 12.01
N GLN A 283 -16.99 -10.35 11.53
CA GLN A 283 -17.24 -9.09 10.82
C GLN A 283 -17.92 -9.31 9.46
N LEU A 284 -17.55 -10.35 8.72
CA LEU A 284 -18.19 -10.66 7.44
C LEU A 284 -19.65 -11.09 7.64
N GLU A 285 -19.94 -11.96 8.62
CA GLU A 285 -21.30 -12.36 8.97
C GLU A 285 -22.16 -11.13 9.34
N ARG A 286 -21.64 -10.27 10.19
CA ARG A 286 -22.30 -9.01 10.54
C ARG A 286 -22.63 -8.15 9.34
N LEU A 287 -21.68 -8.00 8.40
CA LEU A 287 -21.89 -7.20 7.18
C LEU A 287 -22.93 -7.84 6.25
N PHE A 288 -23.02 -9.18 6.21
CA PHE A 288 -24.03 -9.86 5.42
C PHE A 288 -25.43 -9.75 6.05
N ASP A 289 -25.51 -9.66 7.38
CA ASP A 289 -26.75 -9.49 8.12
C ASP A 289 -27.26 -8.05 8.17
N GLU A 290 -26.33 -7.06 8.10
CA GLU A 290 -26.63 -5.64 8.22
C GLU A 290 -26.34 -4.85 6.92
N PRO A 291 -27.11 -5.01 5.82
CA PRO A 291 -26.85 -4.27 4.56
C PRO A 291 -26.84 -2.74 4.73
N ARG A 292 -27.63 -2.21 5.66
CA ARG A 292 -27.65 -0.77 5.98
C ARG A 292 -26.32 -0.28 6.56
N LEU A 293 -25.58 -1.14 7.26
CA LEU A 293 -24.25 -0.84 7.77
C LEU A 293 -23.27 -0.69 6.59
N VAL A 294 -23.32 -1.62 5.63
CA VAL A 294 -22.53 -1.55 4.42
C VAL A 294 -22.79 -0.25 3.66
N ASP A 295 -24.05 0.13 3.45
CA ASP A 295 -24.43 1.35 2.74
C ASP A 295 -23.94 2.62 3.47
N ARG A 296 -23.94 2.62 4.79
CA ARG A 296 -23.41 3.73 5.61
C ARG A 296 -21.91 3.94 5.36
N TYR A 297 -21.11 2.89 5.35
CA TYR A 297 -19.67 2.99 5.09
C TYR A 297 -19.38 3.35 3.64
N ARG A 298 -20.12 2.81 2.70
CA ARG A 298 -20.03 3.18 1.28
C ARG A 298 -20.28 4.67 1.04
N ALA A 299 -21.25 5.27 1.75
CA ALA A 299 -21.55 6.68 1.65
C ALA A 299 -20.40 7.60 2.11
N ARG A 300 -19.58 7.13 3.07
CA ARG A 300 -18.44 7.89 3.61
C ARG A 300 -17.14 7.69 2.82
N ALA A 301 -17.04 6.56 2.10
CA ALA A 301 -15.78 6.13 1.50
C ALA A 301 -15.20 7.16 0.53
N ARG A 302 -15.99 7.69 -0.40
CA ARG A 302 -15.52 8.67 -1.39
C ARG A 302 -15.07 9.99 -0.77
N GLU A 303 -15.75 10.45 0.28
CA GLU A 303 -15.34 11.66 1.01
C GLU A 303 -13.99 11.47 1.69
N ARG A 304 -13.77 10.27 2.27
CA ARG A 304 -12.47 9.91 2.84
C ARG A 304 -11.37 9.89 1.77
N ALA A 305 -11.64 9.30 0.60
CA ALA A 305 -10.69 9.22 -0.50
C ALA A 305 -10.25 10.60 -1.04
N ARG A 306 -11.13 11.60 -1.02
CA ARG A 306 -10.81 12.98 -1.47
C ARG A 306 -9.64 13.61 -0.74
N ARG A 307 -9.37 13.18 0.51
CA ARG A 307 -8.21 13.65 1.29
C ARG A 307 -6.87 13.15 0.75
N TYR A 308 -6.92 12.20 -0.16
CA TYR A 308 -5.76 11.51 -0.77
C TYR A 308 -5.74 11.75 -2.28
N SER A 309 -6.04 12.95 -2.76
CA SER A 309 -6.00 13.23 -4.19
C SER A 309 -4.56 13.26 -4.71
N TRP A 310 -4.33 12.74 -5.93
CA TRP A 310 -3.02 12.84 -6.57
C TRP A 310 -2.58 14.28 -6.78
N GLU A 311 -3.50 15.22 -6.98
CA GLU A 311 -3.20 16.64 -7.12
C GLU A 311 -2.54 17.16 -5.84
N ALA A 312 -3.19 17.01 -4.67
CA ALA A 312 -2.65 17.46 -3.40
C ALA A 312 -1.31 16.79 -3.06
N VAL A 313 -1.22 15.47 -3.24
CA VAL A 313 0.02 14.71 -2.98
C VAL A 313 1.17 15.15 -3.90
N THR A 314 0.87 15.47 -5.16
CA THR A 314 1.89 15.95 -6.12
C THR A 314 2.37 17.33 -5.73
N ASP A 315 1.46 18.24 -5.33
CA ASP A 315 1.80 19.57 -4.84
C ASP A 315 2.71 19.50 -3.59
N GLU A 316 2.40 18.60 -2.65
CA GLU A 316 3.24 18.37 -1.46
C GLU A 316 4.65 17.87 -1.84
N TYR A 317 4.75 16.91 -2.77
CA TYR A 317 6.06 16.45 -3.27
C TYR A 317 6.81 17.55 -4.01
N GLU A 318 6.13 18.32 -4.87
CA GLU A 318 6.75 19.42 -5.60
C GLU A 318 7.31 20.48 -4.65
N GLN A 319 6.50 20.91 -3.67
CA GLN A 319 6.93 21.86 -2.64
C GLN A 319 8.12 21.35 -1.85
N LEU A 320 8.09 20.07 -1.43
CA LEU A 320 9.19 19.42 -0.73
C LEU A 320 10.47 19.45 -1.56
N LEU A 321 10.40 18.99 -2.81
CA LEU A 321 11.58 18.90 -3.70
C LEU A 321 12.17 20.28 -4.01
N VAL A 322 11.33 21.29 -4.21
CA VAL A 322 11.76 22.69 -4.39
C VAL A 322 12.46 23.20 -3.13
N ASN A 323 11.90 22.95 -1.96
CA ASN A 323 12.50 23.37 -0.69
C ASN A 323 13.87 22.71 -0.47
N VAL A 324 13.96 21.40 -0.68
CA VAL A 324 15.21 20.64 -0.51
C VAL A 324 16.29 21.14 -1.51
N ARG A 325 15.90 21.42 -2.76
CA ARG A 325 16.78 22.02 -3.75
C ARG A 325 17.34 23.38 -3.28
N ASN A 326 16.45 24.26 -2.84
CA ASN A 326 16.80 25.64 -2.47
C ASN A 326 17.68 25.72 -1.21
N LEU A 327 17.55 24.76 -0.30
CA LEU A 327 18.35 24.67 0.94
C LEU A 327 19.70 23.98 0.70
N GLY A 328 20.00 23.56 -0.53
CA GLY A 328 21.29 22.93 -0.86
C GLY A 328 21.54 21.61 -0.10
N GLY A 329 20.47 20.90 0.26
CA GLY A 329 20.57 19.60 0.93
C GLY A 329 20.84 19.66 2.45
N HIS A 330 20.87 20.82 3.08
CA HIS A 330 21.09 20.97 4.53
C HIS A 330 19.90 21.57 5.27
N GLY A 331 18.71 21.54 4.67
CA GLY A 331 17.50 22.07 5.26
C GLY A 331 16.78 21.08 6.18
N SER A 332 16.28 21.58 7.32
CA SER A 332 15.26 20.87 8.08
C SER A 332 13.96 20.77 7.25
N LEU A 333 13.23 19.67 7.42
CA LEU A 333 11.88 19.56 6.91
C LEU A 333 11.05 20.78 7.27
N PRO A 334 10.22 21.34 6.36
CA PRO A 334 9.20 22.29 6.76
C PRO A 334 8.38 21.69 7.91
N ALA A 335 8.15 22.48 8.96
CA ALA A 335 7.38 22.04 10.13
C ALA A 335 6.00 21.48 9.72
N GLU A 336 5.39 22.03 8.67
CA GLU A 336 4.12 21.60 8.07
C GLU A 336 4.12 20.17 7.56
N LEU A 337 5.27 19.64 7.13
CA LEU A 337 5.41 18.23 6.69
C LEU A 337 5.73 17.30 7.86
N VAL A 338 6.23 17.84 8.97
CA VAL A 338 6.49 17.06 10.19
C VAL A 338 5.24 17.03 11.08
N ASP A 339 4.56 18.17 11.17
CA ASP A 339 3.40 18.41 12.04
C ASP A 339 2.07 18.39 11.23
N GLY A 340 2.09 17.94 9.97
CA GLY A 340 0.90 17.87 9.12
C GLY A 340 -0.27 17.30 9.90
N ASP A 341 -1.36 18.07 9.98
CA ASP A 341 -2.58 17.69 10.69
C ASP A 341 -2.98 16.26 10.32
N ALA A 342 -2.66 15.33 11.22
CA ALA A 342 -3.27 14.01 11.15
C ALA A 342 -4.77 14.25 11.00
N PRO A 343 -5.44 13.72 9.96
CA PRO A 343 -6.88 13.89 9.83
C PRO A 343 -7.48 13.40 11.14
N ALA A 344 -8.05 14.32 11.93
CA ALA A 344 -8.43 14.16 13.32
C ALA A 344 -8.89 12.72 13.58
N ALA A 345 -8.06 11.95 14.27
CA ALA A 345 -8.46 10.66 14.79
C ALA A 345 -9.58 10.98 15.76
N ALA A 346 -10.83 10.70 15.35
CA ALA A 346 -11.95 10.72 16.24
C ALA A 346 -11.62 9.76 17.38
N ALA A 347 -11.26 10.31 18.53
CA ALA A 347 -10.99 9.57 19.75
C ALA A 347 -12.16 8.59 19.94
N SER A 348 -11.91 7.31 19.74
CA SER A 348 -12.82 6.24 20.10
C SER A 348 -12.90 6.20 21.63
N SER A 349 -13.80 6.99 22.19
CA SER A 349 -14.31 6.74 23.53
C SER A 349 -15.25 5.53 23.46
N ALA A 350 -14.69 4.36 23.49
CA ALA A 350 -15.40 3.12 23.79
C ALA A 350 -14.72 2.49 24.99
N ALA A 351 -14.82 3.16 26.13
CA ALA A 351 -14.68 2.55 27.43
C ALA A 351 -16.05 2.71 28.11
N ARG A 352 -16.87 1.65 28.09
CA ARG A 352 -17.66 1.07 29.19
C ARG A 352 -18.63 0.05 28.62
#